data_0b2ff5547d1bfc260e15f3e3bb9c5e7b
#
_entry.id   0b2ff5547d1bfc260e15f3e3bb9c5e7b
#
_cell.length_a   1.000
_cell.length_b   1.000
_cell.length_c   1.000
_cell.angle_alpha   90.00
_cell.angle_beta   90.00
_cell.angle_gamma   90.00
#
_symmetry.space_group_name_H-M   'P 1'
#
loop_
_entity.id
_entity.type
_entity.pdbx_description
1 polymer ?
#
loop_
_entity_poly.entity_id
_entity_poly.type
_entity_poly.pdbx_seq_one_letter_code
_entity_poly.pdbx_strand_id
1 'polypeptide(L)'
;LMKWRIFPYIFFFSIYKHVSRYNYEWILLQNHNYNKSKIVEITNSIFREYDIRGIYPEEINEEAVCYIAKAISIKCEQENIKEICVGRDGRVSGVSLLNALSDSLSKYGIKVVNIGLVTTPLLYFAAKKSDHKSGIMITGSHNPKNYNGIKLVINDKPVSGSEILKLISSKKQMSKNPAEIVDKDIKDDYISEVVENIKINSNRKIKIVIDCGN
;
A
#
# COMPACT_ATOMS: atom_id res chain seq x y z
N LEU A 1 38.29 37.89 4.59
CA LEU A 1 37.55 37.94 5.84
C LEU A 1 36.02 37.78 5.57
N MET A 2 35.57 36.54 5.43
CA MET A 2 34.16 36.25 5.50
C MET A 2 34.00 34.85 6.12
N LYS A 3 33.58 34.86 7.39
CA LYS A 3 33.16 33.66 8.15
C LYS A 3 31.79 33.27 7.68
N TRP A 4 31.64 32.13 7.00
CA TRP A 4 30.34 31.50 6.80
C TRP A 4 29.98 30.65 8.00
N ARG A 5 28.87 30.98 8.64
CA ARG A 5 28.23 30.24 9.76
C ARG A 5 27.65 28.95 9.21
N ILE A 6 28.18 27.82 9.64
CA ILE A 6 27.55 26.51 9.52
C ILE A 6 26.65 26.36 10.75
N PHE A 7 25.37 26.65 10.60
CA PHE A 7 24.28 26.19 11.50
C PHE A 7 22.97 26.62 10.86
N PRO A 8 22.15 25.67 10.37
CA PRO A 8 20.96 25.22 11.08
C PRO A 8 20.50 23.76 10.80
N TYR A 9 21.28 22.87 10.22
CA TYR A 9 20.78 21.52 9.88
C TYR A 9 20.66 20.55 11.06
N ILE A 10 21.31 20.79 12.18
CA ILE A 10 21.27 19.89 13.35
C ILE A 10 19.97 20.06 14.14
N PHE A 11 19.35 21.23 14.12
CA PHE A 11 18.11 21.48 14.88
C PHE A 11 16.87 20.85 14.24
N PHE A 12 16.84 20.73 12.92
CA PHE A 12 15.73 20.10 12.21
C PHE A 12 15.66 18.57 12.39
N PHE A 13 16.81 17.91 12.48
CA PHE A 13 16.87 16.46 12.70
C PHE A 13 16.39 16.04 14.11
N SER A 14 16.62 16.90 15.11
CA SER A 14 16.16 16.63 16.49
C SER A 14 14.65 16.82 16.66
N ILE A 15 14.06 17.80 15.97
CA ILE A 15 12.59 18.03 15.99
C ILE A 15 11.86 16.90 15.26
N TYR A 16 12.40 16.40 14.14
CA TYR A 16 11.79 15.30 13.40
C TYR A 16 11.78 13.99 14.18
N LYS A 17 12.83 13.69 14.95
CA LYS A 17 12.86 12.53 15.85
C LYS A 17 11.88 12.65 17.04
N HIS A 18 11.65 13.88 17.54
CA HIS A 18 10.73 14.09 18.65
C HIS A 18 9.26 14.06 18.21
N VAL A 19 8.94 14.64 17.05
CA VAL A 19 7.57 14.65 16.50
C VAL A 19 7.13 13.23 16.10
N SER A 20 8.03 12.40 15.54
CA SER A 20 7.69 11.01 15.22
C SER A 20 7.41 10.16 16.49
N ARG A 21 8.12 10.42 17.60
CA ARG A 21 7.95 9.68 18.85
C ARG A 21 6.64 10.04 19.58
N TYR A 22 6.22 11.31 19.55
CA TYR A 22 4.93 11.74 20.12
C TYR A 22 3.73 11.21 19.31
N ASN A 23 3.82 11.13 18.00
CA ASN A 23 2.77 10.52 17.19
C ASN A 23 2.64 9.02 17.42
N TYR A 24 3.73 8.30 17.68
CA TYR A 24 3.68 6.87 18.00
C TYR A 24 3.06 6.59 19.37
N GLU A 25 3.34 7.40 20.36
CA GLU A 25 2.73 7.25 21.70
C GLU A 25 1.24 7.63 21.70
N TRP A 26 0.82 8.62 20.91
CA TRP A 26 -0.58 8.97 20.75
C TRP A 26 -1.38 7.84 20.06
N ILE A 27 -0.81 7.20 19.06
CA ILE A 27 -1.40 6.04 18.38
C ILE A 27 -1.47 4.84 19.33
N LEU A 28 -0.47 4.63 20.18
CA LEU A 28 -0.46 3.56 21.17
C LEU A 28 -1.45 3.82 22.31
N LEU A 29 -1.65 5.06 22.74
CA LEU A 29 -2.65 5.42 23.75
C LEU A 29 -4.08 5.33 23.24
N GLN A 30 -4.34 5.60 21.96
CA GLN A 30 -5.64 5.33 21.34
C GLN A 30 -5.91 3.83 21.23
N ASN A 31 -4.90 3.00 20.97
CA ASN A 31 -5.07 1.54 20.90
C ASN A 31 -5.35 0.88 22.27
N HIS A 32 -5.07 1.53 23.41
CA HIS A 32 -5.39 0.99 24.73
C HIS A 32 -6.85 1.20 25.16
N ASN A 33 -7.58 2.11 24.50
CA ASN A 33 -9.00 2.33 24.74
C ASN A 33 -9.93 1.60 23.75
N TYR A 34 -9.39 0.75 22.86
CA TYR A 34 -10.12 0.04 21.81
C TYR A 34 -10.83 -1.23 22.30
N ASN A 35 -11.00 -1.42 23.61
CA ASN A 35 -11.73 -2.56 24.17
C ASN A 35 -13.20 -2.26 24.50
N LYS A 36 -13.87 -1.45 23.67
CA LYS A 36 -15.33 -1.47 23.57
C LYS A 36 -15.69 -1.65 22.10
N SER A 37 -16.19 -2.83 21.78
CA SER A 37 -16.66 -3.29 20.47
C SER A 37 -17.58 -2.26 19.79
N LYS A 38 -17.01 -1.26 19.16
CA LYS A 38 -17.68 -0.53 18.10
C LYS A 38 -17.59 -1.45 16.89
N ILE A 39 -18.69 -2.12 16.55
CA ILE A 39 -18.79 -2.88 15.31
C ILE A 39 -18.62 -1.84 14.21
N VAL A 40 -17.45 -1.86 13.55
CA VAL A 40 -17.24 -1.06 12.35
C VAL A 40 -18.14 -1.68 11.30
N GLU A 41 -19.21 -1.01 10.94
CA GLU A 41 -20.05 -1.38 9.82
C GLU A 41 -19.29 -1.11 8.53
N ILE A 42 -18.48 -2.08 8.11
CA ILE A 42 -17.86 -2.01 6.78
C ILE A 42 -19.00 -2.22 5.78
N THR A 43 -19.22 -1.20 4.96
CA THR A 43 -20.25 -1.24 3.92
C THR A 43 -19.92 -2.31 2.89
N ASN A 44 -20.77 -3.33 2.78
CA ASN A 44 -20.53 -4.44 1.84
C ASN A 44 -20.40 -3.99 0.37
N SER A 45 -21.00 -2.85 0.02
CA SER A 45 -20.96 -2.28 -1.34
C SER A 45 -19.56 -1.92 -1.85
N ILE A 46 -18.57 -1.75 -0.94
CA ILE A 46 -17.19 -1.48 -1.37
C ILE A 46 -16.50 -2.71 -1.96
N PHE A 47 -16.96 -3.92 -1.64
CA PHE A 47 -16.38 -5.18 -2.12
C PHE A 47 -16.97 -5.56 -3.49
N ARG A 48 -16.29 -5.15 -4.56
CA ARG A 48 -16.75 -5.33 -5.94
C ARG A 48 -16.17 -6.61 -6.55
N GLU A 49 -16.61 -6.92 -7.78
CA GLU A 49 -16.19 -8.10 -8.51
C GLU A 49 -14.67 -8.12 -8.79
N TYR A 50 -14.07 -6.94 -9.06
CA TYR A 50 -12.66 -6.86 -9.47
C TYR A 50 -11.77 -6.12 -8.49
N ASP A 51 -12.34 -5.44 -7.48
CA ASP A 51 -11.58 -4.65 -6.51
C ASP A 51 -12.41 -4.30 -5.27
N ILE A 52 -11.77 -3.60 -4.34
CA ILE A 52 -12.45 -2.96 -3.21
C ILE A 52 -12.37 -1.47 -3.49
N ARG A 53 -13.51 -0.75 -3.40
CA ARG A 53 -13.56 0.66 -3.74
C ARG A 53 -14.69 1.39 -3.02
N GLY A 54 -14.36 2.55 -2.43
CA GLY A 54 -15.31 3.37 -1.71
C GLY A 54 -14.91 4.84 -1.66
N ILE A 55 -15.80 5.67 -1.12
CA ILE A 55 -15.55 7.08 -0.85
C ILE A 55 -14.72 7.18 0.43
N TYR A 56 -13.63 7.95 0.40
CA TYR A 56 -12.80 8.23 1.56
C TYR A 56 -13.24 9.55 2.21
N PRO A 57 -13.38 9.64 3.55
CA PRO A 57 -13.18 8.55 4.52
C PRO A 57 -14.46 7.76 4.89
N GLU A 58 -15.60 8.03 4.25
CA GLU A 58 -16.93 7.58 4.67
C GLU A 58 -17.12 6.07 4.52
N GLU A 59 -16.65 5.48 3.42
CA GLU A 59 -16.83 4.07 3.10
C GLU A 59 -15.52 3.27 3.24
N ILE A 60 -14.38 3.89 2.90
CA ILE A 60 -13.05 3.31 3.04
C ILE A 60 -12.14 4.27 3.81
N ASN A 61 -11.64 3.82 4.94
CA ASN A 61 -10.75 4.57 5.82
C ASN A 61 -9.72 3.61 6.44
N GLU A 62 -8.84 4.13 7.29
CA GLU A 62 -7.77 3.37 7.93
C GLU A 62 -8.30 2.19 8.74
N GLU A 63 -9.43 2.36 9.43
CA GLU A 63 -10.05 1.31 10.22
C GLU A 63 -10.61 0.18 9.33
N ALA A 64 -11.35 0.52 8.29
CA ALA A 64 -11.84 -0.44 7.29
C ALA A 64 -10.67 -1.20 6.64
N VAL A 65 -9.59 -0.50 6.31
CA VAL A 65 -8.37 -1.10 5.73
C VAL A 65 -7.70 -2.07 6.70
N CYS A 66 -7.71 -1.82 8.01
CA CYS A 66 -7.20 -2.78 9.00
C CYS A 66 -7.98 -4.10 9.00
N TYR A 67 -9.32 -4.05 8.89
CA TYR A 67 -10.14 -5.26 8.75
C TYR A 67 -9.91 -5.98 7.43
N ILE A 68 -9.78 -5.22 6.34
CA ILE A 68 -9.45 -5.77 5.02
C ILE A 68 -8.07 -6.45 5.07
N ALA A 69 -7.06 -5.83 5.69
CA ALA A 69 -5.73 -6.40 5.86
C ALA A 69 -5.75 -7.73 6.62
N LYS A 70 -6.59 -7.85 7.67
CA LYS A 70 -6.82 -9.12 8.36
C LYS A 70 -7.34 -10.19 7.39
N ALA A 71 -8.37 -9.88 6.61
CA ALA A 71 -8.93 -10.81 5.63
C ALA A 71 -7.91 -11.19 4.54
N ILE A 72 -7.14 -10.22 4.03
CA ILE A 72 -6.05 -10.47 3.09
C ILE A 72 -4.99 -11.38 3.72
N SER A 73 -4.62 -11.18 4.99
CA SER A 73 -3.63 -12.03 5.66
C SER A 73 -4.11 -13.48 5.81
N ILE A 74 -5.43 -13.71 5.96
CA ILE A 74 -6.01 -15.06 5.95
C ILE A 74 -5.90 -15.67 4.55
N LYS A 75 -6.20 -14.91 3.51
CA LYS A 75 -6.04 -15.35 2.12
C LYS A 75 -4.57 -15.68 1.81
N CYS A 76 -3.64 -14.84 2.26
CA CYS A 76 -2.20 -15.11 2.14
C CYS A 76 -1.80 -16.42 2.81
N GLU A 77 -2.32 -16.71 4.01
CA GLU A 77 -2.05 -17.97 4.73
C GLU A 77 -2.57 -19.18 3.97
N GLN A 78 -3.78 -19.12 3.41
CA GLN A 78 -4.35 -20.18 2.58
C GLN A 78 -3.51 -20.49 1.33
N GLU A 79 -2.81 -19.49 0.78
CA GLU A 79 -1.97 -19.59 -0.41
C GLU A 79 -0.46 -19.72 -0.06
N ASN A 80 -0.09 -19.86 1.23
CA ASN A 80 1.30 -19.91 1.71
C ASN A 80 2.14 -18.65 1.35
N ILE A 81 1.52 -17.48 1.23
CA ILE A 81 2.19 -16.21 0.98
C ILE A 81 2.73 -15.65 2.28
N LYS A 82 4.03 -15.33 2.31
CA LYS A 82 4.72 -14.76 3.48
C LYS A 82 5.17 -13.31 3.26
N GLU A 83 5.23 -12.88 2.03
CA GLU A 83 5.64 -11.53 1.63
C GLU A 83 4.71 -11.00 0.55
N ILE A 84 4.41 -9.68 0.60
CA ILE A 84 3.57 -9.03 -0.38
C ILE A 84 4.09 -7.63 -0.72
N CYS A 85 4.09 -7.28 -2.01
CA CYS A 85 4.43 -5.93 -2.47
C CYS A 85 3.23 -5.00 -2.24
N VAL A 86 3.45 -3.78 -1.73
CA VAL A 86 2.40 -2.80 -1.53
C VAL A 86 2.81 -1.47 -2.16
N GLY A 87 1.92 -0.90 -2.98
CA GLY A 87 2.12 0.40 -3.60
C GLY A 87 0.84 1.25 -3.56
N ARG A 88 0.96 2.54 -3.89
CA ARG A 88 -0.16 3.46 -3.96
C ARG A 88 -0.09 4.39 -5.15
N ASP A 89 -1.22 4.93 -5.57
CA ASP A 89 -1.29 6.04 -6.52
C ASP A 89 -1.08 7.42 -5.84
N GLY A 90 -1.23 8.50 -6.60
CA GLY A 90 -0.99 9.88 -6.14
C GLY A 90 -2.06 10.48 -5.24
N ARG A 91 -3.11 9.75 -4.86
CA ARG A 91 -4.20 10.27 -4.02
C ARG A 91 -3.71 10.62 -2.63
N VAL A 92 -4.20 11.74 -2.08
CA VAL A 92 -3.81 12.23 -0.75
C VAL A 92 -4.07 11.20 0.34
N SER A 93 -5.22 10.53 0.32
CA SER A 93 -5.57 9.46 1.25
C SER A 93 -4.72 8.19 1.11
N GLY A 94 -3.98 8.05 -0.01
CA GLY A 94 -3.18 6.86 -0.27
C GLY A 94 -2.07 6.63 0.76
N VAL A 95 -1.50 7.70 1.34
CA VAL A 95 -0.41 7.58 2.33
C VAL A 95 -0.91 6.94 3.62
N SER A 96 -1.99 7.46 4.19
CA SER A 96 -2.54 6.94 5.44
C SER A 96 -3.10 5.52 5.29
N LEU A 97 -3.78 5.24 4.18
CA LEU A 97 -4.31 3.91 3.89
C LEU A 97 -3.20 2.87 3.67
N LEU A 98 -2.10 3.24 2.97
CA LEU A 98 -0.95 2.36 2.77
C LEU A 98 -0.28 2.03 4.10
N ASN A 99 -0.08 3.02 4.97
CA ASN A 99 0.52 2.81 6.29
C ASN A 99 -0.36 1.88 7.15
N ALA A 100 -1.67 2.15 7.23
CA ALA A 100 -2.61 1.31 7.98
C ALA A 100 -2.65 -0.14 7.46
N LEU A 101 -2.61 -0.33 6.13
CA LEU A 101 -2.54 -1.64 5.50
C LEU A 101 -1.25 -2.36 5.86
N SER A 102 -0.11 -1.70 5.67
CA SER A 102 1.22 -2.28 5.88
C SER A 102 1.43 -2.69 7.34
N ASP A 103 1.08 -1.80 8.28
CA ASP A 103 1.16 -2.07 9.71
C ASP A 103 0.26 -3.26 10.12
N SER A 104 -0.95 -3.33 9.56
CA SER A 104 -1.87 -4.43 9.87
C SER A 104 -1.36 -5.75 9.30
N LEU A 105 -0.92 -5.79 8.05
CA LEU A 105 -0.36 -7.00 7.44
C LEU A 105 0.86 -7.50 8.22
N SER A 106 1.76 -6.60 8.61
CA SER A 106 2.92 -6.90 9.46
C SER A 106 2.50 -7.54 10.78
N LYS A 107 1.50 -6.97 11.48
CA LYS A 107 0.95 -7.53 12.72
C LYS A 107 0.33 -8.92 12.53
N TYR A 108 -0.14 -9.24 11.33
CA TYR A 108 -0.64 -10.58 11.00
C TYR A 108 0.43 -11.52 10.43
N GLY A 109 1.71 -11.12 10.50
CA GLY A 109 2.86 -11.97 10.15
C GLY A 109 3.18 -12.01 8.65
N ILE A 110 2.69 -11.04 7.87
CA ILE A 110 3.00 -10.91 6.44
C ILE A 110 4.07 -9.83 6.28
N LYS A 111 5.22 -10.17 5.71
CA LYS A 111 6.26 -9.21 5.36
C LYS A 111 5.76 -8.31 4.23
N VAL A 112 5.96 -7.00 4.39
CA VAL A 112 5.53 -5.99 3.42
C VAL A 112 6.75 -5.41 2.71
N VAL A 113 6.74 -5.43 1.38
CA VAL A 113 7.68 -4.69 0.53
C VAL A 113 6.95 -3.46 0.01
N ASN A 114 7.17 -2.31 0.66
CA ASN A 114 6.59 -1.05 0.26
C ASN A 114 7.36 -0.46 -0.93
N ILE A 115 6.69 -0.38 -2.08
CA ILE A 115 7.26 0.20 -3.31
C ILE A 115 6.83 1.65 -3.54
N GLY A 116 6.12 2.24 -2.59
CA GLY A 116 5.80 3.66 -2.53
C GLY A 116 4.78 4.13 -3.57
N LEU A 117 5.04 5.33 -4.09
CA LEU A 117 4.22 5.99 -5.12
C LEU A 117 4.56 5.41 -6.50
N VAL A 118 3.64 4.63 -7.05
CA VAL A 118 3.81 3.92 -8.32
C VAL A 118 2.51 3.87 -9.11
N THR A 119 2.59 3.45 -10.37
CA THR A 119 1.42 3.08 -11.16
C THR A 119 1.05 1.61 -10.94
N THR A 120 -0.18 1.24 -11.25
CA THR A 120 -0.63 -0.16 -11.12
C THR A 120 0.23 -1.15 -11.93
N PRO A 121 0.69 -0.85 -13.16
CA PRO A 121 1.62 -1.73 -13.89
C PRO A 121 2.95 -1.96 -13.15
N LEU A 122 3.50 -0.95 -12.47
CA LEU A 122 4.72 -1.13 -11.67
C LEU A 122 4.48 -2.07 -10.49
N LEU A 123 3.31 -1.99 -9.83
CA LEU A 123 2.96 -2.93 -8.77
C LEU A 123 2.90 -4.37 -9.30
N TYR A 124 2.23 -4.58 -10.44
CA TYR A 124 2.15 -5.92 -11.01
C TYR A 124 3.51 -6.46 -11.44
N PHE A 125 4.37 -5.59 -11.95
CA PHE A 125 5.77 -5.94 -12.22
C PHE A 125 6.50 -6.37 -10.95
N ALA A 126 6.44 -5.57 -9.87
CA ALA A 126 7.06 -5.89 -8.59
C ALA A 126 6.53 -7.22 -8.02
N ALA A 127 5.21 -7.39 -8.02
CA ALA A 127 4.57 -8.62 -7.59
C ALA A 127 5.07 -9.82 -8.38
N LYS A 128 5.14 -9.73 -9.70
CA LYS A 128 5.58 -10.81 -10.59
C LYS A 128 7.06 -11.18 -10.40
N LYS A 129 7.89 -10.20 -10.04
CA LYS A 129 9.33 -10.41 -9.76
C LYS A 129 9.59 -10.91 -8.34
N SER A 130 8.62 -10.81 -7.42
CA SER A 130 8.74 -11.36 -6.06
C SER A 130 8.52 -12.87 -6.03
N ASP A 131 9.08 -13.54 -5.02
CA ASP A 131 8.96 -14.99 -4.86
C ASP A 131 7.50 -15.44 -4.71
N HIS A 132 6.68 -14.60 -4.08
CA HIS A 132 5.28 -14.91 -3.80
C HIS A 132 4.29 -14.39 -4.86
N LYS A 133 4.77 -13.69 -5.89
CA LYS A 133 3.94 -13.13 -7.00
C LYS A 133 2.67 -12.45 -6.51
N SER A 134 2.80 -11.68 -5.42
CA SER A 134 1.65 -11.10 -4.72
C SER A 134 1.85 -9.60 -4.50
N GLY A 135 0.76 -8.85 -4.68
CA GLY A 135 0.82 -7.40 -4.55
C GLY A 135 -0.52 -6.74 -4.28
N ILE A 136 -0.47 -5.59 -3.60
CA ILE A 136 -1.62 -4.76 -3.25
C ILE A 136 -1.38 -3.34 -3.76
N MET A 137 -2.33 -2.81 -4.51
CA MET A 137 -2.35 -1.43 -4.97
C MET A 137 -3.44 -0.63 -4.25
N ILE A 138 -3.03 0.40 -3.51
CA ILE A 138 -3.96 1.40 -2.98
C ILE A 138 -4.25 2.40 -4.08
N THR A 139 -5.47 2.39 -4.61
CA THR A 139 -5.86 3.23 -5.75
C THR A 139 -7.36 3.38 -5.89
N GLY A 140 -7.81 4.59 -6.24
CA GLY A 140 -9.17 4.83 -6.72
C GLY A 140 -9.30 4.63 -8.23
N SER A 141 -8.23 4.21 -8.95
CA SER A 141 -8.20 4.07 -10.41
C SER A 141 -8.65 5.36 -11.12
N HIS A 142 -9.67 5.30 -11.98
CA HIS A 142 -10.24 6.45 -12.72
C HIS A 142 -11.39 7.14 -11.97
N ASN A 143 -11.68 6.77 -10.72
CA ASN A 143 -12.74 7.41 -9.94
C ASN A 143 -12.34 8.83 -9.49
N PRO A 144 -13.31 9.70 -9.14
CA PRO A 144 -13.05 11.03 -8.59
C PRO A 144 -12.07 11.02 -7.41
N LYS A 145 -11.50 12.18 -7.10
CA LYS A 145 -10.41 12.34 -6.11
C LYS A 145 -10.77 11.89 -4.69
N ASN A 146 -12.05 11.89 -4.34
CA ASN A 146 -12.57 11.46 -3.04
C ASN A 146 -12.77 9.93 -2.93
N TYR A 147 -12.53 9.17 -4.00
CA TYR A 147 -12.51 7.70 -3.94
C TYR A 147 -11.12 7.18 -3.62
N ASN A 148 -11.08 6.03 -2.98
CA ASN A 148 -9.88 5.19 -2.90
C ASN A 148 -10.29 3.71 -2.90
N GLY A 149 -9.32 2.79 -2.86
CA GLY A 149 -9.62 1.37 -2.90
C GLY A 149 -8.38 0.49 -2.91
N ILE A 150 -8.62 -0.80 -3.10
CA ILE A 150 -7.59 -1.84 -3.06
C ILE A 150 -7.76 -2.74 -4.27
N LYS A 151 -6.70 -2.87 -5.06
CA LYS A 151 -6.55 -3.94 -6.06
C LYS A 151 -5.56 -4.97 -5.52
N LEU A 152 -5.90 -6.23 -5.64
CA LEU A 152 -5.16 -7.32 -5.03
C LEU A 152 -4.84 -8.40 -6.05
N VAL A 153 -3.57 -8.82 -6.05
CA VAL A 153 -3.08 -9.99 -6.75
C VAL A 153 -2.42 -10.91 -5.72
N ILE A 154 -2.77 -12.18 -5.72
CA ILE A 154 -2.15 -13.21 -4.87
C ILE A 154 -1.79 -14.40 -5.76
N ASN A 155 -0.55 -14.85 -5.65
CA ASN A 155 -0.02 -15.97 -6.43
C ASN A 155 -0.27 -15.80 -7.94
N ASP A 156 0.03 -14.60 -8.47
CA ASP A 156 -0.16 -14.18 -9.88
C ASP A 156 -1.63 -14.20 -10.36
N LYS A 157 -2.60 -14.22 -9.44
CA LYS A 157 -4.04 -14.22 -9.74
C LYS A 157 -4.73 -13.02 -9.11
N PRO A 158 -5.58 -12.29 -9.85
CA PRO A 158 -6.39 -11.24 -9.26
C PRO A 158 -7.37 -11.83 -8.23
N VAL A 159 -7.54 -11.14 -7.12
CA VAL A 159 -8.49 -11.51 -6.06
C VAL A 159 -9.62 -10.50 -6.03
N SER A 160 -10.85 -10.99 -6.05
CA SER A 160 -12.05 -10.15 -6.04
C SER A 160 -12.35 -9.58 -4.65
N GLY A 161 -13.06 -8.45 -4.61
CA GLY A 161 -13.58 -7.91 -3.34
C GLY A 161 -14.49 -8.91 -2.64
N SER A 162 -15.31 -9.66 -3.39
CA SER A 162 -16.22 -10.67 -2.84
C SER A 162 -15.50 -11.85 -2.16
N GLU A 163 -14.30 -12.23 -2.62
CA GLU A 163 -13.48 -13.22 -1.93
C GLU A 163 -12.98 -12.72 -0.57
N ILE A 164 -12.55 -11.46 -0.52
CA ILE A 164 -12.10 -10.82 0.73
C ILE A 164 -13.26 -10.63 1.69
N LEU A 165 -14.44 -10.23 1.19
CA LEU A 165 -15.65 -10.09 2.01
C LEU A 165 -16.00 -11.37 2.76
N LYS A 166 -15.89 -12.54 2.14
CA LYS A 166 -16.12 -13.85 2.80
C LYS A 166 -15.20 -14.10 3.99
N LEU A 167 -14.03 -13.47 4.01
CA LEU A 167 -13.02 -13.63 5.07
C LEU A 167 -13.07 -12.51 6.12
N ILE A 168 -13.85 -11.45 5.90
CA ILE A 168 -13.83 -10.26 6.76
C ILE A 168 -14.24 -10.59 8.21
N SER A 169 -15.21 -11.48 8.40
CA SER A 169 -15.71 -11.91 9.70
C SER A 169 -14.88 -13.02 10.34
N SER A 170 -13.91 -13.57 9.62
CA SER A 170 -13.06 -14.64 10.11
C SER A 170 -12.15 -14.17 11.23
N LYS A 171 -11.95 -15.01 12.25
CA LYS A 171 -11.04 -14.72 13.36
C LYS A 171 -9.62 -15.06 12.95
N LYS A 172 -8.69 -14.15 13.23
CA LYS A 172 -7.25 -14.41 13.13
C LYS A 172 -6.55 -13.65 14.26
N GLN A 173 -5.67 -14.32 14.94
CA GLN A 173 -4.82 -13.71 15.97
C GLN A 173 -3.64 -13.00 15.32
N MET A 174 -3.24 -11.89 15.88
CA MET A 174 -2.01 -11.21 15.50
C MET A 174 -0.80 -12.08 15.86
N SER A 175 0.26 -11.96 15.09
CA SER A 175 1.53 -12.59 15.39
C SER A 175 2.12 -12.02 16.69
N LYS A 176 2.79 -12.85 17.48
CA LYS A 176 3.55 -12.36 18.64
C LYS A 176 4.68 -11.41 18.22
N ASN A 177 5.27 -11.65 17.06
CA ASN A 177 6.30 -10.81 16.47
C ASN A 177 5.79 -10.30 15.13
N PRO A 178 5.56 -9.00 14.97
CA PRO A 178 5.22 -8.40 13.67
C PRO A 178 6.29 -8.74 12.62
N ALA A 179 5.85 -8.94 11.38
CA ALA A 179 6.77 -9.16 10.28
C ALA A 179 7.40 -7.83 9.83
N GLU A 180 8.47 -7.91 9.08
CA GLU A 180 9.22 -6.76 8.58
C GLU A 180 8.41 -5.94 7.57
N ILE A 181 8.59 -4.61 7.58
CA ILE A 181 8.18 -3.70 6.52
C ILE A 181 9.45 -3.08 5.96
N VAL A 182 9.70 -3.27 4.65
CA VAL A 182 10.87 -2.75 3.96
C VAL A 182 10.46 -1.86 2.80
N ASP A 183 11.16 -0.75 2.62
CA ASP A 183 10.99 0.10 1.45
C ASP A 183 11.90 -0.36 0.32
N LYS A 184 11.37 -0.40 -0.91
CA LYS A 184 12.11 -0.78 -2.11
C LYS A 184 11.72 0.10 -3.30
N ASP A 185 12.69 0.77 -3.92
CA ASP A 185 12.47 1.39 -5.24
C ASP A 185 12.64 0.34 -6.35
N ILE A 186 11.69 0.31 -7.28
CA ILE A 186 11.64 -0.65 -8.40
C ILE A 186 11.54 0.04 -9.77
N LYS A 187 11.62 1.37 -9.80
CA LYS A 187 11.37 2.13 -11.03
C LYS A 187 12.41 1.86 -12.10
N ASP A 188 13.68 1.87 -11.69
CA ASP A 188 14.79 1.64 -12.63
C ASP A 188 14.78 0.20 -13.16
N ASP A 189 14.44 -0.78 -12.32
CA ASP A 189 14.28 -2.18 -12.74
C ASP A 189 13.16 -2.32 -13.78
N TYR A 190 12.03 -1.63 -13.56
CA TYR A 190 10.90 -1.64 -14.49
C TYR A 190 11.25 -0.96 -15.81
N ILE A 191 11.92 0.21 -15.77
CA ILE A 191 12.34 0.93 -16.97
C ILE A 191 13.31 0.08 -17.79
N SER A 192 14.30 -0.53 -17.15
CA SER A 192 15.27 -1.41 -17.79
C SER A 192 14.59 -2.59 -18.48
N GLU A 193 13.69 -3.28 -17.80
CA GLU A 193 12.93 -4.40 -18.35
C GLU A 193 12.10 -3.99 -19.59
N VAL A 194 11.44 -2.83 -19.53
CA VAL A 194 10.66 -2.32 -20.66
C VAL A 194 11.56 -2.00 -21.86
N VAL A 195 12.69 -1.30 -21.61
CA VAL A 195 13.62 -0.90 -22.68
C VAL A 195 14.28 -2.13 -23.34
N GLU A 196 14.68 -3.11 -22.56
CA GLU A 196 15.32 -4.33 -23.06
C GLU A 196 14.37 -5.19 -23.91
N ASN A 197 13.08 -5.21 -23.56
CA ASN A 197 12.08 -6.04 -24.26
C ASN A 197 11.44 -5.35 -25.48
N ILE A 198 11.57 -4.01 -25.61
CA ILE A 198 11.03 -3.28 -26.76
C ILE A 198 12.13 -3.06 -27.79
N LYS A 199 12.09 -3.82 -28.89
CA LYS A 199 12.98 -3.65 -30.03
C LYS A 199 12.31 -2.78 -31.09
N ILE A 200 12.81 -1.57 -31.28
CA ILE A 200 12.33 -0.68 -32.35
C ILE A 200 13.15 -0.96 -33.59
N ASN A 201 12.62 -1.78 -34.49
CA ASN A 201 13.24 -2.11 -35.81
C ASN A 201 12.79 -1.09 -36.86
N SER A 202 13.10 0.19 -36.70
CA SER A 202 12.72 1.23 -37.65
C SER A 202 13.79 2.30 -37.78
N ASN A 203 14.18 2.59 -39.02
CA ASN A 203 15.03 3.73 -39.34
C ASN A 203 14.24 5.04 -39.48
N ARG A 204 12.92 4.99 -39.24
CA ARG A 204 12.06 6.18 -39.34
C ARG A 204 12.24 7.07 -38.14
N LYS A 205 12.54 8.36 -38.34
CA LYS A 205 12.52 9.36 -37.29
C LYS A 205 11.07 9.62 -36.89
N ILE A 206 10.74 9.34 -35.61
CA ILE A 206 9.43 9.59 -35.03
C ILE A 206 9.47 10.88 -34.23
N LYS A 207 8.57 11.80 -34.52
CA LYS A 207 8.37 13.01 -33.68
C LYS A 207 7.30 12.70 -32.65
N ILE A 208 7.63 12.85 -31.38
CA ILE A 208 6.74 12.51 -30.27
C ILE A 208 6.43 13.80 -29.49
N VAL A 209 5.17 14.00 -29.17
CA VAL A 209 4.69 14.99 -28.18
C VAL A 209 4.13 14.22 -27.01
N ILE A 210 4.59 14.54 -25.79
CA ILE A 210 4.17 13.87 -24.57
C ILE A 210 3.43 14.88 -23.70
N ASP A 211 2.21 14.54 -23.31
CA ASP A 211 1.42 15.27 -22.31
C ASP A 211 1.09 14.25 -21.21
N CYS A 212 1.58 14.51 -19.99
CA CYS A 212 1.38 13.62 -18.85
C CYS A 212 0.03 13.85 -18.14
N GLY A 213 -0.74 14.86 -18.52
CA GLY A 213 -2.06 15.18 -17.97
C GLY A 213 -2.02 15.91 -16.62
N ASN A 214 -0.92 15.84 -15.88
CA ASN A 214 -0.65 16.54 -14.62
C ASN A 214 0.80 16.99 -14.57
#